data_5270644e4c97bd9e06d07c8128b2936c
#
_entry.id   5270644e4c97bd9e06d07c8128b2936c
#
_cell.length_a   1.000
_cell.length_b   1.000
_cell.length_c   1.000
_cell.angle_alpha   90.00
_cell.angle_beta   90.00
_cell.angle_gamma   90.00
#
_symmetry.space_group_name_H-M   'P 1'
#
loop_
_entity.id
_entity.type
_entity.pdbx_description
1 polymer ?
#
loop_
_entity_poly.entity_id
_entity_poly.type
_entity_poly.pdbx_seq_one_letter_code
_entity_poly.pdbx_strand_id
1 'polypeptide(L)'
;MEKYTGKSIFKGIAIGKILFYQKGEQPVKRVKIEDTAEQIKRYEDARAKAAEQLQGLYEKALKEVGEANAAVFEVHQIMLEDDDYIDSVVNIIETQQVNAEFAVATTGDNFAKMFAEMEDDYFKARAAEIGRASCRERV
;
A
#
# COMPACT_ATOMS: atom_id res chain seq x y z
N MET A 1 27.06 -5.94 26.21
CA MET A 1 27.16 -5.24 24.91
C MET A 1 26.55 -6.18 23.87
N GLU A 2 25.36 -5.85 23.37
CA GLU A 2 24.68 -6.70 22.37
C GLU A 2 25.31 -6.48 21.01
N LYS A 3 25.64 -7.56 20.29
CA LYS A 3 26.18 -7.53 18.94
C LYS A 3 25.07 -7.81 17.94
N TYR A 4 24.84 -6.87 17.03
CA TYR A 4 23.93 -7.06 15.90
C TYR A 4 24.74 -7.30 14.63
N THR A 5 24.35 -8.29 13.85
CA THR A 5 24.95 -8.58 12.54
C THR A 5 24.00 -8.15 11.45
N GLY A 6 24.45 -7.25 10.58
CA GLY A 6 23.65 -6.75 9.45
C GLY A 6 24.29 -7.10 8.11
N LYS A 7 23.51 -6.97 7.02
CA LYS A 7 24.00 -7.10 5.65
C LYS A 7 24.34 -5.72 5.10
N SER A 8 25.58 -5.52 4.66
CA SER A 8 25.98 -4.25 4.04
C SER A 8 25.33 -4.12 2.65
N ILE A 9 24.61 -3.02 2.43
CA ILE A 9 23.95 -2.68 1.16
C ILE A 9 24.81 -1.69 0.36
N PHE A 10 25.57 -0.85 1.04
CA PHE A 10 26.42 0.17 0.42
C PHE A 10 27.81 0.18 1.07
N LYS A 11 28.84 0.40 0.28
CA LYS A 11 30.22 0.51 0.77
C LYS A 11 30.48 1.94 1.27
N GLY A 12 30.72 2.11 2.54
CA GLY A 12 31.04 3.43 3.12
C GLY A 12 31.11 3.39 4.64
N ILE A 13 31.54 4.50 5.22
CA ILE A 13 31.54 4.73 6.66
C ILE A 13 30.57 5.87 6.93
N ALA A 14 29.59 5.64 7.81
CA ALA A 14 28.68 6.67 8.28
C ALA A 14 28.74 6.74 9.81
N ILE A 15 28.81 7.97 10.35
CA ILE A 15 28.80 8.23 11.78
C ILE A 15 27.53 9.03 12.09
N GLY A 16 26.63 8.45 12.90
CA GLY A 16 25.37 9.09 13.24
C GLY A 16 24.57 8.30 14.27
N LYS A 17 23.38 8.80 14.61
CA LYS A 17 22.43 8.06 15.45
C LYS A 17 21.80 6.94 14.66
N ILE A 18 21.77 5.74 15.23
CA ILE A 18 21.09 4.60 14.62
C ILE A 18 19.59 4.79 14.82
N LEU A 19 18.83 4.77 13.71
CA LEU A 19 17.39 4.72 13.72
C LEU A 19 16.95 3.28 13.44
N PHE A 20 16.29 2.65 14.42
CA PHE A 20 15.65 1.35 14.19
C PHE A 20 14.30 1.58 13.53
N TYR A 21 14.20 1.27 12.24
CA TYR A 21 12.94 1.24 11.55
C TYR A 21 12.28 -0.12 11.79
N GLN A 22 11.40 -0.18 12.76
CA GLN A 22 10.51 -1.33 12.91
C GLN A 22 9.30 -1.08 12.00
N LYS A 23 9.10 -1.94 11.00
CA LYS A 23 7.81 -2.06 10.35
C LYS A 23 6.82 -2.50 11.44
N GLY A 24 6.09 -1.54 11.97
CA GLY A 24 4.95 -1.84 12.82
C GLY A 24 3.89 -2.50 11.94
N GLU A 25 3.95 -3.81 11.79
CA GLU A 25 2.80 -4.57 11.33
C GLU A 25 1.77 -4.51 12.46
N GLN A 26 0.99 -3.45 12.49
CA GLN A 26 -0.22 -3.47 13.27
C GLN A 26 -1.22 -4.35 12.50
N PRO A 27 -1.56 -5.54 13.02
CA PRO A 27 -2.55 -6.38 12.37
C PRO A 27 -3.85 -5.58 12.31
N VAL A 28 -4.37 -5.43 11.10
CA VAL A 28 -5.64 -4.74 10.90
C VAL A 28 -6.73 -5.58 11.58
N LYS A 29 -7.37 -5.00 12.59
CA LYS A 29 -8.42 -5.67 13.33
C LYS A 29 -9.71 -5.66 12.51
N ARG A 30 -10.35 -6.83 12.39
CA ARG A 30 -11.71 -6.92 11.88
C ARG A 30 -12.67 -6.39 12.93
N VAL A 31 -13.37 -5.31 12.62
CA VAL A 31 -14.38 -4.72 13.47
C VAL A 31 -15.71 -4.81 12.74
N LYS A 32 -16.75 -5.35 13.41
CA LYS A 32 -18.10 -5.34 12.87
C LYS A 32 -18.68 -3.93 13.00
N ILE A 33 -19.28 -3.45 11.92
CA ILE A 33 -19.87 -2.11 11.84
C ILE A 33 -21.36 -2.20 11.49
N GLU A 34 -22.12 -1.16 11.84
CA GLU A 34 -23.55 -1.05 11.51
C GLU A 34 -23.77 -0.09 10.32
N ASP A 35 -22.98 0.97 10.25
CA ASP A 35 -23.07 1.98 9.17
C ASP A 35 -22.01 1.72 8.09
N THR A 36 -22.42 1.01 7.03
CA THR A 36 -21.57 0.71 5.89
C THR A 36 -21.29 1.97 5.04
N ALA A 37 -22.25 2.90 4.96
CA ALA A 37 -22.11 4.11 4.17
C ALA A 37 -21.03 5.04 4.75
N GLU A 38 -20.94 5.15 6.08
CA GLU A 38 -19.86 5.89 6.73
C GLU A 38 -18.50 5.28 6.43
N GLN A 39 -18.38 3.94 6.45
CA GLN A 39 -17.12 3.28 6.15
C GLN A 39 -16.70 3.41 4.69
N ILE A 40 -17.64 3.35 3.75
CA ILE A 40 -17.37 3.59 2.32
C ILE A 40 -16.86 5.02 2.13
N LYS A 41 -17.52 6.01 2.75
CA LYS A 41 -17.06 7.39 2.68
C LYS A 41 -15.66 7.57 3.26
N ARG A 42 -15.34 6.95 4.39
CA ARG A 42 -13.99 6.98 4.98
C ARG A 42 -12.96 6.38 4.04
N TYR A 43 -13.30 5.28 3.35
CA TYR A 43 -12.44 4.67 2.34
C TYR A 43 -12.20 5.62 1.17
N GLU A 44 -13.25 6.23 0.62
CA GLU A 44 -13.15 7.19 -0.50
C GLU A 44 -12.28 8.41 -0.12
N ASP A 45 -12.48 8.97 1.08
CA ASP A 45 -11.69 10.09 1.59
C ASP A 45 -10.20 9.72 1.76
N ALA A 46 -9.92 8.50 2.25
CA ALA A 46 -8.56 8.00 2.41
C ALA A 46 -7.89 7.75 1.05
N ARG A 47 -8.62 7.18 0.09
CA ARG A 47 -8.18 6.95 -1.28
C ARG A 47 -7.82 8.26 -1.97
N ALA A 48 -8.67 9.26 -1.88
CA ALA A 48 -8.42 10.59 -2.46
C ALA A 48 -7.13 11.22 -1.90
N LYS A 49 -6.94 11.16 -0.58
CA LYS A 49 -5.70 11.63 0.05
C LYS A 49 -4.47 10.85 -0.39
N ALA A 50 -4.58 9.53 -0.52
CA ALA A 50 -3.48 8.69 -0.99
C ALA A 50 -3.08 9.03 -2.43
N ALA A 51 -4.05 9.27 -3.32
CA ALA A 51 -3.82 9.69 -4.69
C ALA A 51 -3.10 11.06 -4.75
N GLU A 52 -3.55 12.03 -3.94
CA GLU A 52 -2.89 13.34 -3.84
C GLU A 52 -1.44 13.23 -3.35
N GLN A 53 -1.19 12.39 -2.34
CA GLN A 53 0.16 12.13 -1.83
C GLN A 53 1.06 11.47 -2.88
N LEU A 54 0.52 10.51 -3.66
CA LEU A 54 1.26 9.85 -4.73
C LEU A 54 1.61 10.83 -5.84
N GLN A 55 0.68 11.72 -6.20
CA GLN A 55 0.94 12.78 -7.17
C GLN A 55 2.08 13.70 -6.71
N GLY A 56 2.07 14.14 -5.45
CA GLY A 56 3.15 14.95 -4.89
C GLY A 56 4.49 14.23 -4.86
N LEU A 57 4.49 12.91 -4.58
CA LEU A 57 5.70 12.08 -4.63
C LEU A 57 6.21 11.89 -6.05
N TYR A 58 5.31 11.71 -7.03
CA TYR A 58 5.65 11.63 -8.44
C TYR A 58 6.37 12.89 -8.90
N GLU A 59 5.79 14.06 -8.64
CA GLU A 59 6.36 15.35 -9.03
C GLU A 59 7.74 15.61 -8.40
N LYS A 60 7.90 15.22 -7.12
CA LYS A 60 9.17 15.32 -6.42
C LYS A 60 10.20 14.37 -7.02
N ALA A 61 9.84 13.11 -7.23
CA ALA A 61 10.72 12.10 -7.80
C ALA A 61 11.13 12.45 -9.23
N LEU A 62 10.22 13.01 -10.03
CA LEU A 62 10.50 13.47 -11.39
C LEU A 62 11.64 14.50 -11.41
N LYS A 63 11.67 15.41 -10.43
CA LYS A 63 12.69 16.47 -10.33
C LYS A 63 14.02 15.95 -9.75
N GLU A 64 13.97 15.01 -8.80
CA GLU A 64 15.14 14.58 -8.03
C GLU A 64 15.86 13.36 -8.63
N VAL A 65 15.10 12.40 -9.18
CA VAL A 65 15.63 11.08 -9.60
C VAL A 65 15.25 10.68 -11.04
N GLY A 66 14.47 11.50 -11.73
CA GLY A 66 14.10 11.32 -13.14
C GLY A 66 12.88 10.43 -13.36
N GLU A 67 12.38 10.46 -14.60
CA GLU A 67 11.10 9.87 -15.02
C GLU A 67 10.98 8.37 -14.75
N ALA A 68 12.04 7.61 -15.06
CA ALA A 68 12.04 6.14 -14.88
C ALA A 68 11.81 5.71 -13.43
N ASN A 69 12.30 6.49 -12.45
CA ASN A 69 12.10 6.21 -11.04
C ASN A 69 10.79 6.80 -10.51
N ALA A 70 10.30 7.89 -11.12
CA ALA A 70 9.03 8.50 -10.76
C ALA A 70 7.83 7.62 -11.20
N ALA A 71 7.93 6.89 -12.30
CA ALA A 71 6.87 6.05 -12.86
C ALA A 71 6.27 5.03 -11.87
N VAL A 72 7.00 4.63 -10.83
CA VAL A 72 6.46 3.73 -9.79
C VAL A 72 5.29 4.36 -9.03
N PHE A 73 5.32 5.68 -8.83
CA PHE A 73 4.22 6.38 -8.14
C PHE A 73 2.98 6.51 -9.01
N GLU A 74 3.16 6.69 -10.33
CA GLU A 74 2.08 6.68 -11.31
C GLU A 74 1.38 5.32 -11.37
N VAL A 75 2.16 4.22 -11.38
CA VAL A 75 1.59 2.87 -11.33
C VAL A 75 0.77 2.64 -10.06
N HIS A 76 1.25 3.12 -8.91
CA HIS A 76 0.48 3.03 -7.66
C HIS A 76 -0.82 3.85 -7.72
N GLN A 77 -0.81 5.00 -8.38
CA GLN A 77 -2.01 5.82 -8.55
C GLN A 77 -3.04 5.11 -9.42
N ILE A 78 -2.62 4.54 -10.56
CA ILE A 78 -3.49 3.74 -11.43
C ILE A 78 -4.13 2.58 -10.66
N MET A 79 -3.37 1.89 -9.80
CA MET A 79 -3.90 0.80 -8.96
C MET A 79 -4.95 1.26 -7.96
N LEU A 80 -4.82 2.48 -7.40
CA LEU A 80 -5.81 3.04 -6.48
C LEU A 80 -7.08 3.52 -7.18
N GLU A 81 -7.02 3.76 -8.48
CA GLU A 81 -8.12 4.22 -9.32
C GLU A 81 -8.80 3.06 -10.09
N ASP A 82 -8.31 1.83 -9.92
CA ASP A 82 -8.85 0.64 -10.57
C ASP A 82 -10.25 0.29 -10.04
N ASP A 83 -11.23 0.24 -10.95
CA ASP A 83 -12.64 0.02 -10.59
C ASP A 83 -12.86 -1.36 -9.94
N ASP A 84 -12.19 -2.41 -10.42
CA ASP A 84 -12.33 -3.76 -9.87
C ASP A 84 -11.81 -3.82 -8.42
N TYR A 85 -10.73 -3.09 -8.13
CA TYR A 85 -10.20 -2.97 -6.79
C TYR A 85 -11.16 -2.21 -5.87
N ILE A 86 -11.68 -1.07 -6.33
CA ILE A 86 -12.63 -0.23 -5.58
C ILE A 86 -13.89 -1.01 -5.27
N ASP A 87 -14.49 -1.63 -6.27
CA ASP A 87 -15.71 -2.45 -6.13
C ASP A 87 -15.51 -3.62 -5.16
N SER A 88 -14.34 -4.25 -5.18
CA SER A 88 -14.01 -5.32 -4.24
C SER A 88 -13.96 -4.83 -2.78
N VAL A 89 -13.39 -3.65 -2.53
CA VAL A 89 -13.35 -3.05 -1.19
C VAL A 89 -14.77 -2.73 -0.71
N VAL A 90 -15.56 -2.04 -1.54
CA VAL A 90 -16.94 -1.67 -1.25
C VAL A 90 -17.79 -2.90 -0.97
N ASN A 91 -17.70 -3.92 -1.82
CA ASN A 91 -18.42 -5.17 -1.64
C ASN A 91 -18.09 -5.87 -0.31
N ILE A 92 -16.82 -5.89 0.11
CA ILE A 92 -16.44 -6.46 1.42
C ILE A 92 -17.05 -5.65 2.57
N ILE A 93 -17.06 -4.32 2.50
CA ILE A 93 -17.67 -3.47 3.52
C ILE A 93 -19.17 -3.77 3.64
N GLU A 94 -19.88 -3.81 2.51
CA GLU A 94 -21.33 -3.98 2.47
C GLU A 94 -21.75 -5.39 2.88
N THR A 95 -21.12 -6.41 2.33
CA THR A 95 -21.55 -7.81 2.52
C THR A 95 -21.11 -8.37 3.87
N GLN A 96 -19.93 -7.99 4.36
CA GLN A 96 -19.39 -8.50 5.61
C GLN A 96 -19.61 -7.56 6.79
N GLN A 97 -20.10 -6.34 6.55
CA GLN A 97 -20.31 -5.31 7.59
C GLN A 97 -19.06 -5.10 8.45
N VAL A 98 -17.93 -4.84 7.79
CA VAL A 98 -16.62 -4.65 8.43
C VAL A 98 -16.07 -3.26 8.15
N ASN A 99 -15.13 -2.83 9.00
CA ASN A 99 -14.45 -1.55 8.87
C ASN A 99 -13.63 -1.44 7.58
N ALA A 100 -13.48 -0.24 7.07
CA ALA A 100 -12.80 0.07 5.82
C ALA A 100 -11.35 -0.46 5.80
N GLU A 101 -10.62 -0.32 6.91
CA GLU A 101 -9.23 -0.79 7.02
C GLU A 101 -9.10 -2.30 6.80
N PHE A 102 -10.06 -3.08 7.33
CA PHE A 102 -10.08 -4.53 7.13
C PHE A 102 -10.43 -4.89 5.70
N ALA A 103 -11.40 -4.20 5.09
CA ALA A 103 -11.78 -4.40 3.70
C ALA A 103 -10.62 -4.14 2.75
N VAL A 104 -9.92 -3.00 2.89
CA VAL A 104 -8.73 -2.64 2.10
C VAL A 104 -7.63 -3.69 2.27
N ALA A 105 -7.32 -4.10 3.51
CA ALA A 105 -6.30 -5.11 3.76
C ALA A 105 -6.63 -6.44 3.08
N THR A 106 -7.88 -6.90 3.22
CA THR A 106 -8.34 -8.17 2.64
C THR A 106 -8.32 -8.12 1.12
N THR A 107 -8.79 -7.03 0.52
CA THR A 107 -8.75 -6.83 -0.94
C THR A 107 -7.31 -6.82 -1.44
N GLY A 108 -6.42 -6.05 -0.81
CA GLY A 108 -5.01 -6.01 -1.17
C GLY A 108 -4.34 -7.38 -1.12
N ASP A 109 -4.60 -8.16 -0.07
CA ASP A 109 -4.06 -9.51 0.06
C ASP A 109 -4.62 -10.47 -1.02
N ASN A 110 -5.90 -10.34 -1.37
CA ASN A 110 -6.54 -11.16 -2.42
C ASN A 110 -5.95 -10.83 -3.79
N PHE A 111 -5.83 -9.55 -4.14
CA PHE A 111 -5.23 -9.13 -5.41
C PHE A 111 -3.75 -9.52 -5.48
N ALA A 112 -2.98 -9.34 -4.39
CA ALA A 112 -1.59 -9.76 -4.34
C ALA A 112 -1.44 -11.27 -4.58
N LYS A 113 -2.30 -12.10 -4.01
CA LYS A 113 -2.33 -13.55 -4.26
C LYS A 113 -2.66 -13.87 -5.70
N MET A 114 -3.72 -13.26 -6.23
CA MET A 114 -4.14 -13.46 -7.62
C MET A 114 -2.99 -13.14 -8.59
N PHE A 115 -2.30 -12.02 -8.41
CA PHE A 115 -1.17 -11.64 -9.26
C PHE A 115 0.06 -12.56 -9.06
N ALA A 116 0.29 -13.04 -7.83
CA ALA A 116 1.39 -13.97 -7.57
C ALA A 116 1.17 -15.36 -8.19
N GLU A 117 -0.09 -15.76 -8.39
CA GLU A 117 -0.48 -17.04 -9.01
C GLU A 117 -0.52 -17.00 -10.55
N MET A 118 -0.47 -15.81 -11.16
CA MET A 118 -0.38 -15.68 -12.61
C MET A 118 0.94 -16.25 -13.13
N GLU A 119 0.93 -16.85 -14.31
CA GLU A 119 2.15 -17.46 -14.90
C GLU A 119 3.16 -16.39 -15.37
N ASP A 120 2.71 -15.18 -15.67
CA ASP A 120 3.51 -14.08 -16.20
C ASP A 120 4.34 -13.41 -15.07
N ASP A 121 5.66 -13.36 -15.28
CA ASP A 121 6.61 -12.75 -14.34
C ASP A 121 6.39 -11.24 -14.11
N TYR A 122 5.82 -10.55 -15.07
CA TYR A 122 5.44 -9.14 -14.93
C TYR A 122 4.37 -8.95 -13.85
N PHE A 123 3.32 -9.76 -13.89
CA PHE A 123 2.25 -9.71 -12.89
C PHE A 123 2.73 -10.18 -11.51
N LYS A 124 3.58 -11.21 -11.44
CA LYS A 124 4.20 -11.64 -10.17
C LYS A 124 4.99 -10.51 -9.50
N ALA A 125 5.75 -9.73 -10.28
CA ALA A 125 6.47 -8.57 -9.75
C ALA A 125 5.50 -7.50 -9.20
N ARG A 126 4.32 -7.33 -9.80
CA ARG A 126 3.29 -6.37 -9.36
C ARG A 126 2.59 -6.78 -8.06
N ALA A 127 2.55 -8.06 -7.71
CA ALA A 127 1.97 -8.51 -6.44
C ALA A 127 2.58 -7.77 -5.22
N ALA A 128 3.87 -7.51 -5.23
CA ALA A 128 4.56 -6.74 -4.18
C ALA A 128 4.17 -5.25 -4.17
N GLU A 129 3.86 -4.68 -5.34
CA GLU A 129 3.45 -3.27 -5.47
C GLU A 129 2.03 -3.05 -4.92
N ILE A 130 1.11 -3.98 -5.17
CA ILE A 130 -0.27 -3.95 -4.64
C ILE A 130 -0.24 -3.85 -3.11
N GLY A 131 0.57 -4.69 -2.44
CA GLY A 131 0.71 -4.63 -0.99
C GLY A 131 1.21 -3.27 -0.47
N ARG A 132 2.06 -2.59 -1.23
CA ARG A 132 2.56 -1.24 -0.88
C ARG A 132 1.51 -0.16 -1.13
N ALA A 133 0.75 -0.25 -2.21
CA ALA A 133 -0.34 0.68 -2.51
C ALA A 133 -1.41 0.60 -1.42
N SER A 134 -1.92 -0.59 -1.12
CA SER A 134 -2.96 -0.79 -0.10
C SER A 134 -2.52 -0.39 1.32
N CYS A 135 -1.22 -0.45 1.64
CA CYS A 135 -0.70 0.07 2.90
C CYS A 135 -0.86 1.58 3.07
N ARG A 136 -0.93 2.36 1.99
CA ARG A 136 -1.11 3.82 2.04
C ARG A 136 -2.55 4.22 2.29
N GLU A 137 -3.50 3.38 1.88
CA GLU A 137 -4.93 3.59 2.12
C GLU A 137 -5.36 3.29 3.58
N ARG A 138 -4.49 2.64 4.36
CA ARG A 138 -4.77 2.24 5.76
C ARG A 138 -4.59 3.39 6.76
N VAL A 139 -4.91 4.59 6.42
CA VAL A 139 -4.76 5.75 7.32
C VAL A 139 -6.02 6.00 8.15
#